data_4af5fbe6bfbfa9b43560e8bd2804dc97
#
_entry.id   4af5fbe6bfbfa9b43560e8bd2804dc97
#
_cell.length_a   1.000
_cell.length_b   1.000
_cell.length_c   1.000
_cell.angle_alpha   90.00
_cell.angle_beta   90.00
_cell.angle_gamma   90.00
#
_symmetry.space_group_name_H-M   'P 1'
#
loop_
_entity.id
_entity.type
_entity.pdbx_description
1 polymer ?
#
loop_
_entity_poly.entity_id
_entity_poly.type
_entity_poly.pdbx_seq_one_letter_code
_entity_poly.pdbx_strand_id
1 'polypeptide(L)'
;FKGTVEEIRNIELNFNGEKVYRAVASIQVEATYRGPCSPGDTVSVLLPCPIGGEIWVEDTEIVSAMQVGTTGIFMPVIYTGDSVWEQNGARLVQTDIADFGFADGQRYAFLEGEEGLLFDRDSYPSIAAATTLDEVEAFIQDKIKK
;
A
#
# COMPACT_ATOMS: atom_id res chain seq x y z
N PHE A 1 -7.53 1.00 -5.92
CA PHE A 1 -8.68 1.55 -5.19
C PHE A 1 -8.29 2.80 -4.41
N LYS A 2 -9.29 3.57 -4.03
CA LYS A 2 -9.14 4.74 -3.16
C LYS A 2 -9.74 4.42 -1.80
N GLY A 3 -9.08 4.79 -0.75
CA GLY A 3 -9.58 4.54 0.60
C GLY A 3 -8.86 5.35 1.67
N THR A 4 -9.34 5.20 2.90
CA THR A 4 -8.80 5.87 4.08
C THR A 4 -8.22 4.84 5.05
N VAL A 5 -7.02 5.09 5.52
CA VAL A 5 -6.33 4.21 6.47
C VAL A 5 -7.00 4.31 7.84
N GLU A 6 -7.52 3.20 8.34
CA GLU A 6 -8.19 3.13 9.65
C GLU A 6 -7.25 2.68 10.75
N GLU A 7 -6.31 1.78 10.45
CA GLU A 7 -5.41 1.20 11.43
C GLU A 7 -4.09 0.82 10.77
N ILE A 8 -2.99 0.96 11.49
CA ILE A 8 -1.67 0.47 11.07
C ILE A 8 -1.10 -0.32 12.24
N ARG A 9 -0.69 -1.56 11.97
CA ARG A 9 -0.09 -2.44 12.97
C ARG A 9 1.28 -2.90 12.48
N ASN A 10 2.33 -2.58 13.23
CA ASN A 10 3.67 -3.12 12.96
C ASN A 10 3.71 -4.58 13.39
N ILE A 11 4.31 -5.42 12.57
CA ILE A 11 4.41 -6.86 12.82
C ILE A 11 5.86 -7.33 12.71
N GLU A 12 6.15 -8.42 13.41
CA GLU A 12 7.41 -9.13 13.31
C GLU A 12 7.13 -10.51 12.72
N LEU A 13 7.85 -10.86 11.67
CA LEU A 13 7.79 -12.17 11.05
C LEU A 13 9.09 -12.91 11.40
N ASN A 14 8.95 -14.14 11.90
CA ASN A 14 10.10 -14.96 12.28
C ASN A 14 10.22 -16.15 11.31
N PHE A 15 11.28 -16.13 10.50
CA PHE A 15 11.59 -17.21 9.55
C PHE A 15 12.72 -18.08 10.13
N ASN A 16 12.36 -19.01 11.01
CA ASN A 16 13.31 -19.92 11.68
C ASN A 16 14.46 -19.17 12.38
N GLY A 17 14.12 -18.09 13.12
CA GLY A 17 15.08 -17.26 13.84
C GLY A 17 15.50 -16.00 13.10
N GLU A 18 15.25 -15.89 11.80
CA GLU A 18 15.47 -14.67 11.05
C GLU A 18 14.24 -13.78 11.14
N LYS A 19 14.40 -12.60 11.71
CA LYS A 19 13.29 -11.69 11.96
C LYS A 19 13.18 -10.64 10.87
N VAL A 20 11.95 -10.42 10.41
CA VAL A 20 11.61 -9.40 9.41
C VAL A 20 10.51 -8.51 9.96
N TYR A 21 10.67 -7.21 9.83
CA TYR A 21 9.72 -6.23 10.34
C TYR A 21 8.95 -5.59 9.20
N ARG A 22 7.63 -5.57 9.32
CA ARG A 22 6.70 -5.03 8.32
C ARG A 22 5.55 -4.35 9.06
N ALA A 23 4.57 -3.85 8.31
CA ALA A 23 3.33 -3.34 8.87
C ALA A 23 2.16 -3.84 8.05
N VAL A 24 0.98 -3.90 8.66
CA VAL A 24 -0.28 -4.18 7.99
C VAL A 24 -1.19 -2.98 8.20
N ALA A 25 -1.67 -2.39 7.11
CA ALA A 25 -2.64 -1.30 7.14
C ALA A 25 -4.03 -1.85 6.86
N SER A 26 -5.01 -1.43 7.67
CA SER A 26 -6.43 -1.67 7.39
C SER A 26 -6.99 -0.43 6.72
N ILE A 27 -7.57 -0.59 5.54
CA ILE A 27 -8.02 0.52 4.70
C ILE A 27 -9.49 0.34 4.39
N GLN A 28 -10.30 1.38 4.68
CA GLN A 28 -11.70 1.41 4.28
C GLN A 28 -11.77 1.90 2.84
N VAL A 29 -12.31 1.06 1.96
CA VAL A 29 -12.41 1.34 0.53
C VAL A 29 -13.54 2.34 0.27
N GLU A 30 -13.23 3.43 -0.42
CA GLU A 30 -14.21 4.45 -0.83
C GLU A 30 -14.60 4.30 -2.30
N ALA A 31 -13.66 3.92 -3.16
CA ALA A 31 -13.90 3.74 -4.59
C ALA A 31 -12.97 2.66 -5.15
N THR A 32 -13.47 1.90 -6.11
CA THR A 32 -12.71 0.82 -6.75
C THR A 32 -12.62 1.10 -8.24
N TYR A 33 -11.40 1.07 -8.76
CA TYR A 33 -11.13 1.24 -10.19
C TYR A 33 -10.93 -0.12 -10.87
N ARG A 34 -10.24 -1.01 -10.17
CA ARG A 34 -10.01 -2.41 -10.55
C ARG A 34 -9.83 -3.26 -9.30
N GLY A 35 -10.08 -4.54 -9.42
CA GLY A 35 -9.83 -5.53 -8.37
C GLY A 35 -11.09 -5.99 -7.66
N PRO A 36 -10.92 -6.92 -6.71
CA PRO A 36 -12.06 -7.63 -6.10
C PRO A 36 -12.75 -6.88 -4.95
N CYS A 37 -12.18 -5.77 -4.47
CA CYS A 37 -12.78 -5.02 -3.37
C CYS A 37 -13.88 -4.07 -3.86
N SER A 38 -14.81 -3.74 -2.98
CA SER A 38 -15.94 -2.85 -3.27
C SER A 38 -15.99 -1.71 -2.27
N PRO A 39 -16.58 -0.54 -2.66
CA PRO A 39 -16.78 0.55 -1.70
C PRO A 39 -17.48 0.07 -0.44
N GLY A 40 -16.97 0.49 0.72
CA GLY A 40 -17.45 0.06 2.03
C GLY A 40 -16.71 -1.13 2.62
N ASP A 41 -15.93 -1.86 1.81
CA ASP A 41 -15.10 -2.96 2.33
C ASP A 41 -13.94 -2.39 3.16
N THR A 42 -13.52 -3.16 4.17
CA THR A 42 -12.24 -2.93 4.85
C THR A 42 -11.28 -4.02 4.41
N VAL A 43 -10.14 -3.62 3.86
CA VAL A 43 -9.13 -4.55 3.35
C VAL A 43 -7.83 -4.37 4.11
N SER A 44 -7.01 -5.42 4.16
CA SER A 44 -5.69 -5.38 4.78
C SER A 44 -4.61 -5.40 3.70
N VAL A 45 -3.58 -4.57 3.90
CA VAL A 45 -2.46 -4.42 2.96
C VAL A 45 -1.15 -4.56 3.72
N LEU A 46 -0.31 -5.50 3.27
CA LEU A 46 1.03 -5.67 3.82
C LEU A 46 1.94 -4.58 3.27
N LEU A 47 2.52 -3.79 4.16
CA LEU A 47 3.47 -2.74 3.80
C LEU A 47 4.91 -3.28 3.81
N PRO A 48 5.78 -2.78 2.91
CA PRO A 48 7.15 -3.28 2.80
C PRO A 48 8.08 -2.82 3.93
N CYS A 49 7.57 -2.05 4.89
CA CYS A 49 8.35 -1.52 6.00
C CYS A 49 7.47 -1.31 7.23
N PRO A 50 8.05 -1.27 8.45
CA PRO A 50 7.32 -0.80 9.62
C PRO A 50 7.07 0.71 9.51
N ILE A 51 6.04 1.19 10.19
CA ILE A 51 5.63 2.60 10.18
C ILE A 51 5.93 3.23 11.54
N GLY A 52 6.45 4.45 11.51
CA GLY A 52 6.65 5.25 12.72
C GLY A 52 7.84 4.83 13.60
N GLY A 53 8.73 3.99 13.09
CA GLY A 53 9.93 3.56 13.80
C GLY A 53 11.20 4.24 13.30
N GLU A 54 12.33 3.84 13.87
CA GLU A 54 13.65 4.31 13.46
C GLU A 54 14.25 3.47 12.33
N ILE A 55 13.56 2.40 11.92
CA ILE A 55 14.03 1.50 10.88
C ILE A 55 13.73 2.12 9.52
N TRP A 56 14.79 2.36 8.76
CA TRP A 56 14.67 2.83 7.38
C TRP A 56 14.80 1.64 6.43
N VAL A 57 13.93 1.59 5.42
CA VAL A 57 13.96 0.58 4.37
C VAL A 57 14.02 1.29 3.02
N GLU A 58 14.88 0.82 2.13
CA GLU A 58 15.05 1.39 0.80
C GLU A 58 13.75 1.26 -0.02
N ASP A 59 13.47 2.26 -0.84
CA ASP A 59 12.30 2.31 -1.73
C ASP A 59 10.95 2.27 -1.02
N THR A 60 10.85 2.91 0.16
CA THR A 60 9.62 2.99 0.95
C THR A 60 9.19 4.42 1.29
N GLU A 61 9.78 5.43 0.65
CA GLU A 61 9.58 6.84 1.00
C GLU A 61 8.10 7.25 1.00
N ILE A 62 7.32 6.73 0.06
CA ILE A 62 5.89 7.06 -0.03
C ILE A 62 5.11 6.30 1.05
N VAL A 63 5.26 4.97 1.08
CA VAL A 63 4.49 4.13 2.01
C VAL A 63 4.85 4.44 3.47
N SER A 64 6.12 4.77 3.76
CA SER A 64 6.54 5.09 5.12
C SER A 64 5.90 6.37 5.68
N ALA A 65 5.35 7.22 4.82
CA ALA A 65 4.62 8.43 5.24
C ALA A 65 3.15 8.15 5.59
N MET A 66 2.67 6.93 5.41
CA MET A 66 1.29 6.56 5.69
C MET A 66 0.97 6.66 7.18
N GLN A 67 -0.21 7.20 7.48
CA GLN A 67 -0.69 7.37 8.86
C GLN A 67 -2.17 7.01 8.92
N VAL A 68 -2.67 6.71 10.11
CA VAL A 68 -4.10 6.56 10.34
C VAL A 68 -4.81 7.87 9.98
N GLY A 69 -5.86 7.78 9.19
CA GLY A 69 -6.58 8.94 8.66
C GLY A 69 -6.12 9.40 7.29
N THR A 70 -4.99 8.89 6.78
CA THR A 70 -4.52 9.20 5.43
C THR A 70 -5.50 8.65 4.40
N THR A 71 -5.93 9.49 3.46
CA THR A 71 -6.68 9.06 2.28
C THR A 71 -5.71 8.87 1.13
N GLY A 72 -5.88 7.81 0.38
CA GLY A 72 -4.97 7.52 -0.72
C GLY A 72 -5.59 6.71 -1.84
N ILE A 73 -4.86 6.64 -2.94
CA ILE A 73 -5.12 5.71 -4.04
C ILE A 73 -4.01 4.66 -4.00
N PHE A 74 -4.40 3.40 -4.01
CA PHE A 74 -3.48 2.28 -3.82
C PHE A 74 -3.60 1.28 -4.96
N MET A 75 -2.46 0.78 -5.44
CA MET A 75 -2.38 -0.23 -6.49
C MET A 75 -1.59 -1.44 -6.01
N PRO A 76 -2.08 -2.14 -4.98
CA PRO A 76 -1.37 -3.29 -4.42
C PRO A 76 -1.50 -4.54 -5.28
N VAL A 77 -0.64 -5.50 -5.00
CA VAL A 77 -0.73 -6.86 -5.56
C VAL A 77 -1.79 -7.63 -4.77
N ILE A 78 -2.65 -8.34 -5.48
CA ILE A 78 -3.66 -9.22 -4.87
C ILE A 78 -2.97 -10.51 -4.43
N TYR A 79 -3.05 -10.85 -3.14
CA TYR A 79 -2.56 -12.12 -2.66
C TYR A 79 -3.58 -13.23 -2.88
N THR A 80 -3.08 -14.41 -3.21
CA THR A 80 -3.87 -15.63 -3.39
C THR A 80 -3.26 -16.75 -2.54
N GLY A 81 -3.90 -17.93 -2.54
CA GLY A 81 -3.34 -19.10 -1.86
C GLY A 81 -1.96 -19.51 -2.38
N ASP A 82 -1.58 -19.07 -3.58
CA ASP A 82 -0.27 -19.34 -4.18
C ASP A 82 0.76 -18.25 -3.87
N SER A 83 0.37 -17.17 -3.18
CA SER A 83 1.27 -16.10 -2.77
C SER A 83 2.04 -16.55 -1.53
N VAL A 84 3.26 -17.01 -1.74
CA VAL A 84 4.09 -17.61 -0.69
C VAL A 84 5.42 -16.87 -0.57
N TRP A 85 5.82 -16.60 0.66
CA TRP A 85 7.11 -16.03 1.01
C TRP A 85 7.95 -17.11 1.68
N GLU A 86 9.02 -17.52 1.03
CA GLU A 86 9.96 -18.50 1.58
C GLU A 86 11.26 -17.80 1.94
N GLN A 87 11.71 -18.01 3.18
CA GLN A 87 12.94 -17.41 3.68
C GLN A 87 13.50 -18.29 4.79
N ASN A 88 14.82 -18.52 4.77
CA ASN A 88 15.53 -19.24 5.80
C ASN A 88 14.90 -20.62 6.13
N GLY A 89 14.36 -21.30 5.11
CA GLY A 89 13.72 -22.61 5.27
C GLY A 89 12.30 -22.56 5.82
N ALA A 90 11.77 -21.39 6.12
CA ALA A 90 10.38 -21.18 6.56
C ALA A 90 9.51 -20.73 5.42
N ARG A 91 8.23 -21.03 5.51
CA ARG A 91 7.23 -20.69 4.48
C ARG A 91 6.07 -19.94 5.10
N LEU A 92 5.69 -18.80 4.48
CA LEU A 92 4.54 -18.01 4.87
C LEU A 92 3.59 -17.87 3.69
N VAL A 93 2.32 -18.26 3.87
CA VAL A 93 1.27 -17.97 2.91
C VAL A 93 0.78 -16.56 3.22
N GLN A 94 0.94 -15.61 2.29
CA GLN A 94 0.73 -14.19 2.57
C GLN A 94 -0.72 -13.83 2.85
N THR A 95 -1.68 -14.60 2.34
CA THR A 95 -3.10 -14.40 2.65
C THR A 95 -3.43 -14.63 4.14
N ASP A 96 -2.54 -15.30 4.88
CA ASP A 96 -2.74 -15.49 6.33
C ASP A 96 -2.55 -14.19 7.11
N ILE A 97 -1.91 -13.18 6.53
CA ILE A 97 -1.63 -11.90 7.21
C ILE A 97 -2.26 -10.68 6.54
N ALA A 98 -2.54 -10.72 5.26
CA ALA A 98 -3.13 -9.58 4.53
C ALA A 98 -3.81 -10.03 3.24
N ASP A 99 -4.74 -9.20 2.75
CA ASP A 99 -5.42 -9.43 1.48
C ASP A 99 -4.56 -9.01 0.28
N PHE A 100 -3.76 -7.98 0.46
CA PHE A 100 -2.93 -7.36 -0.58
C PHE A 100 -1.55 -7.03 -0.04
N GLY A 101 -0.62 -6.71 -0.95
CA GLY A 101 0.69 -6.21 -0.60
C GLY A 101 1.25 -5.30 -1.69
N PHE A 102 2.29 -4.55 -1.39
CA PHE A 102 2.96 -3.69 -2.37
C PHE A 102 4.22 -4.38 -2.91
N ALA A 103 4.41 -4.26 -4.23
CA ALA A 103 5.64 -4.71 -4.87
C ALA A 103 6.84 -3.83 -4.48
N ASP A 104 6.60 -2.52 -4.26
CA ASP A 104 7.58 -1.61 -3.64
C ASP A 104 6.83 -0.54 -2.85
N GLY A 105 7.56 0.31 -2.16
CA GLY A 105 7.00 1.33 -1.28
C GLY A 105 6.90 2.72 -1.89
N GLN A 106 7.09 2.88 -3.20
CA GLN A 106 7.11 4.18 -3.86
C GLN A 106 6.04 4.35 -4.93
N ARG A 107 5.97 3.42 -5.88
CA ARG A 107 5.24 3.62 -7.14
C ARG A 107 3.75 3.33 -7.09
N TYR A 108 3.28 2.60 -6.08
CA TYR A 108 1.92 2.05 -6.07
C TYR A 108 1.00 2.68 -5.05
N ALA A 109 1.41 3.81 -4.48
CA ALA A 109 0.60 4.56 -3.52
C ALA A 109 0.65 6.05 -3.79
N PHE A 110 -0.51 6.70 -3.72
CA PHE A 110 -0.67 8.14 -3.82
C PHE A 110 -1.38 8.56 -2.54
N LEU A 111 -0.71 9.34 -1.69
CA LEU A 111 -1.22 9.69 -0.37
C LEU A 111 -1.57 11.17 -0.30
N GLU A 112 -2.74 11.49 0.25
CA GLU A 112 -3.14 12.87 0.53
C GLU A 112 -3.33 13.02 2.04
N GLY A 113 -2.50 13.85 2.64
CA GLY A 113 -2.52 14.15 4.07
C GLY A 113 -2.52 15.65 4.32
N GLU A 114 -2.22 16.04 5.55
CA GLU A 114 -2.19 17.46 5.95
C GLU A 114 -1.19 18.29 5.16
N GLU A 115 -0.11 17.68 4.71
CA GLU A 115 0.96 18.36 3.95
C GLU A 115 0.72 18.36 2.45
N GLY A 116 -0.38 17.77 1.98
CA GLY A 116 -0.72 17.70 0.57
C GLY A 116 -0.54 16.32 -0.04
N LEU A 117 -0.38 16.28 -1.35
CA LEU A 117 -0.29 15.04 -2.12
C LEU A 117 1.15 14.55 -2.21
N LEU A 118 1.36 13.29 -1.81
CA LEU A 118 2.67 12.63 -1.85
C LEU A 118 2.60 11.39 -2.75
N PHE A 119 3.46 11.33 -3.77
CA PHE A 119 3.65 10.15 -4.60
C PHE A 119 4.98 10.23 -5.34
N ASP A 120 5.39 9.14 -5.97
CA ASP A 120 6.63 9.12 -6.77
C ASP A 120 6.36 9.78 -8.14
N ARG A 121 6.64 11.09 -8.21
CA ARG A 121 6.38 11.90 -9.40
C ARG A 121 7.23 11.48 -10.60
N ASP A 122 8.40 10.93 -10.36
CA ASP A 122 9.29 10.49 -11.43
C ASP A 122 8.72 9.29 -12.20
N SER A 123 7.93 8.45 -11.53
CA SER A 123 7.28 7.30 -12.14
C SER A 123 6.05 7.67 -12.97
N TYR A 124 5.52 8.88 -12.76
CA TYR A 124 4.28 9.33 -13.40
C TYR A 124 4.43 10.74 -13.98
N PRO A 125 5.26 10.89 -15.03
CA PRO A 125 5.56 12.23 -15.59
C PRO A 125 4.33 12.95 -16.12
N SER A 126 3.30 12.25 -16.58
CA SER A 126 2.06 12.87 -17.08
C SER A 126 1.29 13.62 -16.01
N ILE A 127 1.47 13.28 -14.75
CA ILE A 127 0.79 13.92 -13.61
C ILE A 127 1.79 14.45 -12.57
N ALA A 128 3.04 14.66 -12.97
CA ALA A 128 4.08 15.10 -12.04
C ALA A 128 3.76 16.43 -11.34
N ALA A 129 2.89 17.26 -11.92
CA ALA A 129 2.44 18.52 -11.35
C ALA A 129 1.14 18.44 -10.55
N ALA A 130 0.55 17.25 -10.40
CA ALA A 130 -0.70 17.06 -9.65
C ALA A 130 -0.52 17.47 -8.18
N THR A 131 -1.53 18.18 -7.64
CA THR A 131 -1.51 18.66 -6.26
C THR A 131 -2.64 18.09 -5.42
N THR A 132 -3.61 17.40 -6.04
CA THR A 132 -4.74 16.80 -5.35
C THR A 132 -4.94 15.36 -5.77
N LEU A 133 -5.54 14.58 -4.88
CA LEU A 133 -5.87 13.19 -5.17
C LEU A 133 -6.92 13.07 -6.28
N ASP A 134 -7.81 14.06 -6.40
CA ASP A 134 -8.82 14.09 -7.46
C ASP A 134 -8.18 14.13 -8.85
N GLU A 135 -7.07 14.85 -9.01
CA GLU A 135 -6.31 14.88 -10.27
C GLU A 135 -5.74 13.51 -10.62
N VAL A 136 -5.23 12.80 -9.62
CA VAL A 136 -4.72 11.43 -9.79
C VAL A 136 -5.85 10.48 -10.16
N GLU A 137 -6.99 10.61 -9.49
CA GLU A 137 -8.17 9.79 -9.76
C GLU A 137 -8.66 9.97 -11.20
N ALA A 138 -8.74 11.21 -11.67
CA ALA A 138 -9.14 11.51 -13.04
C ALA A 138 -8.19 10.89 -14.07
N PHE A 139 -6.90 10.94 -13.81
CA PHE A 139 -5.88 10.30 -14.65
C PHE A 139 -6.07 8.79 -14.73
N ILE A 140 -6.28 8.15 -13.59
CA ILE A 140 -6.46 6.69 -13.52
C ILE A 140 -7.74 6.28 -14.25
N GLN A 141 -8.84 6.99 -14.03
CA GLN A 141 -10.12 6.70 -14.69
C GLN A 141 -10.01 6.84 -16.22
N ASP A 142 -9.28 7.84 -16.69
CA ASP A 142 -9.04 8.02 -18.13
C ASP A 142 -8.27 6.84 -18.73
N LYS A 143 -7.25 6.34 -18.03
CA LYS A 143 -6.45 5.19 -18.45
C LYS A 143 -7.25 3.89 -18.47
N ILE A 144 -8.15 3.69 -17.54
CA ILE A 144 -8.97 2.49 -17.43
C ILE A 144 -10.01 2.42 -18.56
N LYS A 145 -10.55 3.57 -18.97
CA LYS A 145 -11.55 3.65 -20.06
C LYS A 145 -10.98 3.30 -21.43
N LYS A 146 -9.71 3.31 -21.58
CA LYS A 146 -9.00 2.94 -22.78
C LYS A 146 -8.58 1.48 -22.73
#